data_bede136c66d13be9a16587b7a793d90a
#
_entry.id   bede136c66d13be9a16587b7a793d90a
#
_cell.length_a   1.000
_cell.length_b   1.000
_cell.length_c   1.000
_cell.angle_alpha   90.00
_cell.angle_beta   90.00
_cell.angle_gamma   90.00
#
_symmetry.space_group_name_H-M   'P 1'
#
loop_
_entity.id
_entity.type
_entity.pdbx_description
1 polymer ?
#
loop_
_entity_poly.entity_id
_entity_poly.type
_entity_poly.pdbx_seq_one_letter_code
_entity_poly.pdbx_strand_id
1 'polypeptide(L)'
;MKKKIVLVMLVAISVTGCGAGKEKTIEKSQITNPMVGNNINSDSGSDLIYGGDPSVLVDGDTVYLYTGHDASTDKEVADSVYNIPEYLCYSSTDMVNWKSEGTVMTMDTVKWAKDDQSAWASQVAEYNGKYYLYYCSWDKTGKQSIGVATADSPTGPFTDIGQPLVKGNVTKPQLSSFNDIDPTVWIETDETGTTHRYLAWGNGMFFICELNEDMISVKDQNGDGEITSGNNFTEADIAYQKNGLENYTEAPWLYRRQDENGNYYGDYYLFYANGWRENMAYATTDDLSSGNWKFGNIIMTPNATSNTNHMAVFDFKGKTYFVYHNGSLPGGNGYRRSACVTELNFNDDGSIDLFEETAAGPAGTTSSITLESGKALSHEGFVNSSADSDYPYTKIKIGLDIGDSENDNKWVITTGKADSSQDPYVSIQSENKAGLYITANKDGSVTLAQDTDGSDKTAKKQTFKTLEGFDDKDGVTFESVSQEGMYLCIKDDILALTDSKSDAATFYIK
;
A
#
# COMPACT_ATOMS: atom_id res chain seq x y z
N MET A 1 32.54 -40.16 -32.55
CA MET A 1 32.13 -38.82 -33.01
C MET A 1 32.55 -37.79 -31.97
N LYS A 2 33.60 -37.02 -32.26
CA LYS A 2 34.14 -36.03 -31.32
C LYS A 2 33.40 -34.72 -31.54
N LYS A 3 32.67 -34.22 -30.50
CA LYS A 3 32.06 -32.90 -30.53
C LYS A 3 33.15 -31.84 -30.33
N LYS A 4 33.33 -30.97 -31.31
CA LYS A 4 34.18 -29.80 -31.23
C LYS A 4 33.38 -28.70 -30.49
N ILE A 5 33.90 -28.26 -29.34
CA ILE A 5 33.45 -27.07 -28.64
C ILE A 5 34.12 -25.88 -29.34
N VAL A 6 33.30 -25.01 -29.95
CA VAL A 6 33.78 -23.74 -30.50
C VAL A 6 33.65 -22.70 -29.39
N LEU A 7 34.82 -22.27 -28.88
CA LEU A 7 34.95 -21.16 -27.93
C LEU A 7 34.89 -19.86 -28.75
N VAL A 8 33.76 -19.12 -28.65
CA VAL A 8 33.68 -17.77 -29.25
C VAL A 8 34.27 -16.80 -28.27
N MET A 9 35.48 -16.32 -28.58
CA MET A 9 36.06 -15.15 -27.91
C MET A 9 35.33 -13.90 -28.42
N LEU A 10 34.54 -13.25 -27.57
CA LEU A 10 34.13 -11.88 -27.78
C LEU A 10 35.33 -10.95 -27.52
N VAL A 11 35.83 -10.36 -28.58
CA VAL A 11 36.78 -9.25 -28.48
C VAL A 11 35.96 -7.99 -28.23
N ALA A 12 36.01 -7.47 -27.01
CA ALA A 12 35.50 -6.14 -26.70
C ALA A 12 36.41 -5.11 -27.34
N ILE A 13 35.93 -4.45 -28.39
CA ILE A 13 36.60 -3.26 -28.95
C ILE A 13 36.24 -2.09 -28.06
N SER A 14 37.15 -1.68 -27.19
CA SER A 14 37.05 -0.43 -26.43
C SER A 14 37.26 0.75 -27.39
N VAL A 15 36.18 1.43 -27.76
CA VAL A 15 36.25 2.74 -28.41
C VAL A 15 36.54 3.76 -27.31
N THR A 16 37.80 4.23 -27.23
CA THR A 16 38.18 5.34 -26.37
C THR A 16 37.62 6.65 -26.93
N GLY A 17 36.39 6.98 -26.54
CA GLY A 17 35.82 8.33 -26.70
C GLY A 17 36.39 9.24 -25.62
N CYS A 18 36.99 10.36 -26.01
CA CYS A 18 37.51 11.40 -25.13
C CYS A 18 36.37 11.94 -24.25
N GLY A 19 36.41 11.67 -22.93
CA GLY A 19 35.71 12.49 -21.95
C GLY A 19 34.62 11.84 -21.10
N ALA A 20 34.05 10.71 -21.44
CA ALA A 20 33.10 10.02 -20.58
C ALA A 20 33.82 9.33 -19.39
N GLY A 21 33.26 9.44 -18.18
CA GLY A 21 33.74 8.66 -17.04
C GLY A 21 33.57 7.16 -17.30
N LYS A 22 34.37 6.33 -16.64
CA LYS A 22 34.28 4.88 -16.75
C LYS A 22 33.03 4.43 -15.98
N GLU A 23 32.21 3.58 -16.59
CA GLU A 23 30.97 3.04 -15.97
C GLU A 23 31.30 2.16 -14.75
N LYS A 24 30.47 2.25 -13.73
CA LYS A 24 30.60 1.48 -12.49
C LYS A 24 29.26 0.84 -12.16
N THR A 25 29.22 -0.49 -12.10
CA THR A 25 28.06 -1.21 -11.57
C THR A 25 28.02 -1.10 -10.06
N ILE A 26 26.84 -0.84 -9.50
CA ILE A 26 26.56 -0.83 -8.06
C ILE A 26 25.51 -1.85 -7.71
N GLU A 27 25.55 -2.33 -6.47
CA GLU A 27 24.51 -3.23 -5.95
C GLU A 27 23.17 -2.49 -5.87
N LYS A 28 22.10 -3.19 -6.25
CA LYS A 28 20.73 -2.68 -6.18
C LYS A 28 20.02 -3.27 -4.99
N SER A 29 19.11 -2.52 -4.42
CA SER A 29 18.29 -2.95 -3.30
C SER A 29 17.40 -4.13 -3.70
N GLN A 30 17.20 -5.05 -2.78
CA GLN A 30 16.08 -5.98 -2.86
C GLN A 30 14.81 -5.25 -2.46
N ILE A 31 13.70 -5.50 -3.18
CA ILE A 31 12.44 -4.79 -2.98
C ILE A 31 11.32 -5.82 -2.90
N THR A 32 10.47 -5.66 -1.88
CA THR A 32 9.27 -6.47 -1.68
C THR A 32 8.00 -5.63 -1.57
N ASN A 33 8.12 -4.30 -1.69
CA ASN A 33 7.01 -3.35 -1.82
C ASN A 33 7.07 -2.56 -3.14
N PRO A 34 5.92 -2.26 -3.79
CA PRO A 34 4.61 -2.90 -3.53
C PRO A 34 4.67 -4.42 -3.72
N MET A 35 3.86 -5.14 -2.93
CA MET A 35 3.84 -6.61 -2.95
C MET A 35 3.44 -7.18 -4.31
N VAL A 36 2.56 -6.48 -5.01
CA VAL A 36 1.94 -6.89 -6.27
C VAL A 36 1.81 -5.68 -7.21
N GLY A 37 1.48 -5.93 -8.49
CA GLY A 37 1.31 -4.87 -9.48
C GLY A 37 2.52 -4.68 -10.41
N ASN A 38 3.67 -5.24 -10.08
CA ASN A 38 4.87 -5.23 -10.91
C ASN A 38 4.92 -6.48 -11.80
N ASN A 39 4.09 -6.57 -12.84
CA ASN A 39 4.19 -7.60 -13.89
C ASN A 39 4.08 -9.06 -13.43
N ILE A 40 3.44 -9.35 -12.31
CA ILE A 40 3.33 -10.71 -11.80
C ILE A 40 2.64 -11.63 -12.82
N ASN A 41 1.88 -11.09 -13.79
CA ASN A 41 1.05 -11.88 -14.71
C ASN A 41 0.89 -11.37 -16.12
N SER A 42 1.61 -10.36 -16.57
CA SER A 42 1.49 -10.02 -17.99
C SER A 42 2.44 -10.91 -18.80
N ASP A 43 1.91 -11.72 -19.70
CA ASP A 43 2.69 -12.40 -20.74
C ASP A 43 3.46 -11.39 -21.62
N SER A 44 3.10 -10.11 -21.57
CA SER A 44 3.74 -9.00 -22.27
C SER A 44 4.82 -8.28 -21.45
N GLY A 45 4.89 -8.48 -20.13
CA GLY A 45 5.91 -7.90 -19.25
C GLY A 45 5.91 -6.36 -19.13
N SER A 46 4.87 -5.67 -19.60
CA SER A 46 4.86 -4.20 -19.70
C SER A 46 3.72 -3.50 -18.95
N ASP A 47 2.66 -4.20 -18.59
CA ASP A 47 1.48 -3.54 -18.03
C ASP A 47 1.47 -3.60 -16.50
N LEU A 48 1.42 -2.43 -15.87
CA LEU A 48 1.24 -2.31 -14.42
C LEU A 48 -0.23 -2.56 -14.08
N ILE A 49 -0.47 -3.33 -13.02
CA ILE A 49 -1.79 -3.55 -12.45
C ILE A 49 -1.85 -2.82 -11.11
N TYR A 50 -2.76 -1.86 -10.99
CA TYR A 50 -2.97 -1.14 -9.75
C TYR A 50 -4.08 -1.81 -8.94
N GLY A 51 -3.95 -1.77 -7.61
CA GLY A 51 -4.96 -2.31 -6.73
C GLY A 51 -4.92 -1.65 -5.35
N GLY A 52 -6.07 -1.14 -4.94
CA GLY A 52 -6.26 -0.46 -3.67
C GLY A 52 -7.08 -1.29 -2.67
N ASP A 53 -7.25 -0.73 -1.47
CA ASP A 53 -8.06 -1.26 -0.39
C ASP A 53 -7.74 -2.75 -0.08
N PRO A 54 -6.47 -3.04 0.28
CA PRO A 54 -6.01 -4.41 0.45
C PRO A 54 -6.67 -5.06 1.66
N SER A 55 -7.12 -6.30 1.48
CA SER A 55 -7.56 -7.16 2.57
C SER A 55 -6.87 -8.52 2.50
N VAL A 56 -6.84 -9.23 3.61
CA VAL A 56 -6.06 -10.47 3.73
C VAL A 56 -6.88 -11.58 4.36
N LEU A 57 -6.72 -12.79 3.83
CA LEU A 57 -7.14 -14.04 4.43
C LEU A 57 -5.90 -14.93 4.63
N VAL A 58 -5.71 -15.44 5.83
CA VAL A 58 -4.74 -16.52 6.09
C VAL A 58 -5.49 -17.85 6.13
N ASP A 59 -5.13 -18.76 5.24
CA ASP A 59 -5.70 -20.09 5.18
C ASP A 59 -4.56 -21.12 5.16
N GLY A 60 -4.36 -21.81 6.28
CA GLY A 60 -3.25 -22.71 6.52
C GLY A 60 -1.90 -22.01 6.36
N ASP A 61 -1.06 -22.51 5.47
CA ASP A 61 0.28 -21.97 5.19
C ASP A 61 0.30 -20.91 4.09
N THR A 62 -0.85 -20.42 3.66
CA THR A 62 -1.00 -19.47 2.55
C THR A 62 -1.70 -18.19 2.99
N VAL A 63 -1.14 -17.08 2.59
CA VAL A 63 -1.75 -15.75 2.69
C VAL A 63 -2.37 -15.42 1.34
N TYR A 64 -3.65 -15.06 1.34
CA TYR A 64 -4.38 -14.54 0.19
C TYR A 64 -4.59 -13.03 0.37
N LEU A 65 -4.10 -12.25 -0.58
CA LEU A 65 -4.28 -10.80 -0.66
C LEU A 65 -5.37 -10.51 -1.70
N TYR A 66 -6.36 -9.72 -1.31
CA TYR A 66 -7.40 -9.24 -2.21
C TYR A 66 -7.30 -7.72 -2.37
N THR A 67 -7.51 -7.23 -3.57
CA THR A 67 -7.56 -5.79 -3.88
C THR A 67 -8.70 -5.51 -4.86
N GLY A 68 -9.25 -4.31 -4.84
CA GLY A 68 -9.96 -3.76 -5.99
C GLY A 68 -8.95 -3.51 -7.12
N HIS A 69 -9.36 -3.72 -8.39
CA HIS A 69 -8.54 -3.38 -9.56
C HIS A 69 -8.73 -1.90 -9.93
N ASP A 70 -7.79 -1.04 -9.54
CA ASP A 70 -7.81 0.39 -9.85
C ASP A 70 -7.54 0.61 -11.37
N ALA A 71 -8.58 0.56 -12.19
CA ALA A 71 -8.50 0.66 -13.65
C ALA A 71 -8.75 2.07 -14.19
N SER A 72 -8.71 3.10 -13.32
CA SER A 72 -9.01 4.49 -13.70
C SER A 72 -8.10 4.99 -14.81
N THR A 73 -8.71 5.55 -15.88
CA THR A 73 -8.01 6.25 -16.97
C THR A 73 -7.46 7.60 -16.49
N ASP A 74 -6.57 8.23 -17.26
CA ASP A 74 -6.05 9.56 -16.93
C ASP A 74 -7.16 10.61 -16.78
N LYS A 75 -8.24 10.46 -17.57
CA LYS A 75 -9.40 11.34 -17.47
C LYS A 75 -10.16 11.11 -16.16
N GLU A 76 -10.40 9.87 -15.78
CA GLU A 76 -11.08 9.53 -14.53
C GLU A 76 -10.26 9.96 -13.31
N VAL A 77 -8.93 9.81 -13.33
CA VAL A 77 -8.03 10.35 -12.31
C VAL A 77 -8.17 11.87 -12.21
N ALA A 78 -8.17 12.60 -13.34
CA ALA A 78 -8.34 14.06 -13.36
C ALA A 78 -9.74 14.49 -12.86
N ASP A 79 -10.76 13.68 -13.11
CA ASP A 79 -12.14 13.91 -12.65
C ASP A 79 -12.38 13.39 -11.21
N SER A 80 -11.36 12.83 -10.55
CA SER A 80 -11.44 12.23 -9.20
C SER A 80 -12.45 11.08 -9.11
N VAL A 81 -12.43 10.18 -10.10
CA VAL A 81 -13.35 9.04 -10.21
C VAL A 81 -12.59 7.73 -10.05
N TYR A 82 -13.07 6.88 -9.15
CA TYR A 82 -12.65 5.48 -9.07
C TYR A 82 -13.34 4.67 -10.16
N ASN A 83 -12.57 3.88 -10.90
CA ASN A 83 -13.05 2.86 -11.82
C ASN A 83 -12.45 1.53 -11.37
N ILE A 84 -13.24 0.73 -10.65
CA ILE A 84 -12.83 -0.53 -10.04
C ILE A 84 -13.82 -1.62 -10.48
N PRO A 85 -13.58 -2.30 -11.63
CA PRO A 85 -14.55 -3.22 -12.21
C PRO A 85 -14.56 -4.61 -11.56
N GLU A 86 -13.52 -4.97 -10.80
CA GLU A 86 -13.32 -6.34 -10.35
C GLU A 86 -12.45 -6.42 -9.10
N TYR A 87 -12.48 -7.58 -8.44
CA TYR A 87 -11.59 -7.94 -7.35
C TYR A 87 -10.52 -8.90 -7.83
N LEU A 88 -9.26 -8.59 -7.51
CA LEU A 88 -8.08 -9.39 -7.79
C LEU A 88 -7.66 -10.17 -6.55
N CYS A 89 -7.10 -11.35 -6.75
CA CYS A 89 -6.53 -12.17 -5.70
C CYS A 89 -5.08 -12.54 -6.03
N TYR A 90 -4.25 -12.52 -5.00
CA TYR A 90 -2.86 -12.97 -5.03
C TYR A 90 -2.60 -13.89 -3.85
N SER A 91 -1.65 -14.81 -3.98
CA SER A 91 -1.28 -15.72 -2.89
C SER A 91 0.22 -15.73 -2.64
N SER A 92 0.59 -15.95 -1.38
CA SER A 92 1.98 -16.11 -0.97
C SER A 92 2.09 -17.10 0.20
N THR A 93 3.21 -17.81 0.27
CA THR A 93 3.56 -18.66 1.42
C THR A 93 4.72 -18.10 2.24
N ASP A 94 5.28 -16.94 1.84
CA ASP A 94 6.47 -16.34 2.47
C ASP A 94 6.43 -14.82 2.61
N MET A 95 5.34 -14.15 2.17
CA MET A 95 5.16 -12.69 2.16
C MET A 95 6.13 -11.94 1.22
N VAL A 96 6.90 -12.64 0.43
CA VAL A 96 7.90 -12.10 -0.51
C VAL A 96 7.54 -12.45 -1.95
N ASN A 97 7.27 -13.72 -2.19
CA ASN A 97 6.94 -14.24 -3.52
C ASN A 97 5.42 -14.36 -3.65
N TRP A 98 4.85 -13.53 -4.50
CA TRP A 98 3.40 -13.47 -4.74
C TRP A 98 3.06 -14.07 -6.10
N LYS A 99 2.03 -14.89 -6.11
CA LYS A 99 1.43 -15.46 -7.31
C LYS A 99 0.07 -14.79 -7.52
N SER A 100 -0.23 -14.32 -8.72
CA SER A 100 -1.59 -13.92 -9.02
C SER A 100 -2.48 -15.12 -9.21
N GLU A 101 -3.63 -15.07 -8.60
CA GLU A 101 -4.73 -16.02 -8.80
C GLU A 101 -5.77 -15.47 -9.81
N GLY A 102 -5.59 -14.21 -10.25
CA GLY A 102 -6.47 -13.56 -11.23
C GLY A 102 -7.68 -12.87 -10.59
N THR A 103 -8.69 -12.63 -11.41
CA THR A 103 -9.96 -12.04 -11.02
C THR A 103 -10.83 -13.06 -10.29
N VAL A 104 -11.27 -12.71 -9.08
CA VAL A 104 -12.11 -13.60 -8.25
C VAL A 104 -13.60 -13.24 -8.31
N MET A 105 -13.93 -11.99 -8.68
CA MET A 105 -15.29 -11.52 -8.88
C MET A 105 -15.29 -10.28 -9.77
N THR A 106 -16.28 -10.15 -10.64
CA THR A 106 -16.52 -8.96 -11.47
C THR A 106 -17.83 -8.29 -11.11
N MET A 107 -17.88 -6.95 -11.19
CA MET A 107 -19.08 -6.18 -10.79
C MET A 107 -20.22 -6.26 -11.79
N ASP A 108 -19.99 -6.61 -13.05
CA ASP A 108 -21.02 -6.83 -14.07
C ASP A 108 -21.97 -7.99 -13.73
N THR A 109 -21.55 -8.89 -12.83
CA THR A 109 -22.37 -9.99 -12.31
C THR A 109 -23.32 -9.57 -11.18
N VAL A 110 -23.10 -8.43 -10.53
CA VAL A 110 -23.84 -7.92 -9.37
C VAL A 110 -25.11 -7.17 -9.80
N LYS A 111 -26.23 -7.86 -9.78
CA LYS A 111 -27.50 -7.35 -10.32
C LYS A 111 -28.11 -6.16 -9.59
N TRP A 112 -27.79 -5.97 -8.32
CA TRP A 112 -28.31 -4.86 -7.52
C TRP A 112 -27.42 -3.62 -7.62
N ALA A 113 -26.15 -3.75 -8.03
CA ALA A 113 -25.24 -2.63 -8.24
C ALA A 113 -25.77 -1.68 -9.32
N LYS A 114 -25.45 -0.40 -9.15
CA LYS A 114 -25.86 0.67 -10.08
C LYS A 114 -25.03 0.63 -11.36
N ASP A 115 -23.76 0.29 -11.24
CA ASP A 115 -22.76 0.22 -12.31
C ASP A 115 -21.80 -0.95 -12.08
N ASP A 116 -20.91 -1.17 -13.00
CA ASP A 116 -19.87 -2.21 -12.99
C ASP A 116 -18.48 -1.67 -12.63
N GLN A 117 -18.38 -0.50 -12.00
CA GLN A 117 -17.11 0.20 -11.73
C GLN A 117 -16.85 0.44 -10.24
N SER A 118 -17.64 -0.15 -9.36
CA SER A 118 -17.58 0.13 -7.92
C SER A 118 -17.34 -1.11 -7.06
N ALA A 119 -16.35 -1.93 -7.42
CA ALA A 119 -15.78 -2.97 -6.56
C ALA A 119 -14.92 -2.33 -5.46
N TRP A 120 -15.56 -1.59 -4.54
CA TRP A 120 -14.85 -0.87 -3.49
C TRP A 120 -14.36 -1.84 -2.42
N ALA A 121 -13.79 -1.35 -1.33
CA ALA A 121 -13.13 -2.15 -0.32
C ALA A 121 -13.89 -3.44 0.07
N SER A 122 -13.15 -4.50 0.30
CA SER A 122 -13.70 -5.82 0.59
C SER A 122 -12.86 -6.60 1.59
N GLN A 123 -13.45 -7.61 2.21
CA GLN A 123 -12.73 -8.62 2.98
C GLN A 123 -13.30 -10.00 2.70
N VAL A 124 -12.42 -11.00 2.59
CA VAL A 124 -12.80 -12.41 2.52
C VAL A 124 -12.64 -13.05 3.90
N ALA A 125 -13.65 -13.79 4.32
CA ALA A 125 -13.62 -14.65 5.52
C ALA A 125 -13.89 -16.10 5.13
N GLU A 126 -13.26 -17.05 5.84
CA GLU A 126 -13.59 -18.47 5.76
C GLU A 126 -14.50 -18.85 6.94
N TYR A 127 -15.53 -19.63 6.68
CA TYR A 127 -16.34 -20.25 7.72
C TYR A 127 -16.95 -21.58 7.26
N ASN A 128 -16.69 -22.64 8.02
CA ASN A 128 -17.21 -24.00 7.74
C ASN A 128 -16.88 -24.53 6.33
N GLY A 129 -15.67 -24.25 5.83
CA GLY A 129 -15.20 -24.71 4.53
C GLY A 129 -15.76 -23.94 3.34
N LYS A 130 -16.37 -22.77 3.59
CA LYS A 130 -16.82 -21.84 2.57
C LYS A 130 -16.15 -20.49 2.75
N TYR A 131 -16.06 -19.74 1.65
CA TYR A 131 -15.45 -18.41 1.60
C TYR A 131 -16.51 -17.38 1.27
N TYR A 132 -16.47 -16.26 2.00
CA TYR A 132 -17.44 -15.19 1.92
C TYR A 132 -16.69 -13.88 1.66
N LEU A 133 -16.92 -13.28 0.51
CA LEU A 133 -16.37 -11.97 0.15
C LEU A 133 -17.40 -10.90 0.47
N TYR A 134 -17.17 -10.14 1.53
CA TYR A 134 -17.96 -8.95 1.87
C TYR A 134 -17.36 -7.76 1.14
N TYR A 135 -18.20 -6.94 0.54
CA TYR A 135 -17.77 -5.80 -0.28
C TYR A 135 -18.81 -4.68 -0.22
N CYS A 136 -18.46 -3.52 -0.72
CA CYS A 136 -19.42 -2.42 -0.85
C CYS A 136 -19.48 -1.93 -2.29
N SER A 137 -20.69 -1.47 -2.68
CA SER A 137 -20.94 -0.93 -4.01
C SER A 137 -22.15 0.00 -4.00
N TRP A 138 -22.18 0.90 -4.98
CA TRP A 138 -23.34 1.73 -5.24
C TRP A 138 -24.55 0.88 -5.64
N ASP A 139 -25.65 0.99 -4.91
CA ASP A 139 -26.90 0.38 -5.28
C ASP A 139 -27.69 1.26 -6.29
N LYS A 140 -28.76 0.71 -6.86
CA LYS A 140 -29.60 1.42 -7.83
C LYS A 140 -30.36 2.62 -7.25
N THR A 141 -30.34 2.81 -5.93
CA THR A 141 -30.91 4.00 -5.28
C THR A 141 -29.90 5.14 -5.16
N GLY A 142 -28.62 4.89 -5.50
CA GLY A 142 -27.53 5.85 -5.41
C GLY A 142 -26.93 5.97 -4.01
N LYS A 143 -27.02 4.91 -3.22
CA LYS A 143 -26.35 4.78 -1.92
C LYS A 143 -25.36 3.62 -1.95
N GLN A 144 -24.32 3.71 -1.15
CA GLN A 144 -23.48 2.56 -0.87
C GLN A 144 -24.23 1.54 -0.03
N SER A 145 -24.02 0.28 -0.31
CA SER A 145 -24.63 -0.87 0.35
C SER A 145 -23.60 -1.96 0.52
N ILE A 146 -23.70 -2.75 1.59
CA ILE A 146 -22.83 -3.89 1.82
C ILE A 146 -23.38 -5.11 1.11
N GLY A 147 -22.57 -5.72 0.26
CA GLY A 147 -22.85 -6.98 -0.42
C GLY A 147 -22.07 -8.14 0.21
N VAL A 148 -22.50 -9.36 -0.12
CA VAL A 148 -21.72 -10.58 0.15
C VAL A 148 -21.81 -11.53 -1.04
N ALA A 149 -20.69 -12.13 -1.37
CA ALA A 149 -20.58 -13.17 -2.39
C ALA A 149 -19.93 -14.42 -1.80
N THR A 150 -20.22 -15.60 -2.33
CA THR A 150 -19.76 -16.88 -1.79
C THR A 150 -18.97 -17.69 -2.79
N ALA A 151 -18.00 -18.48 -2.31
CA ALA A 151 -17.22 -19.40 -3.11
C ALA A 151 -16.85 -20.66 -2.30
N ASP A 152 -16.42 -21.71 -3.02
CA ASP A 152 -15.88 -22.93 -2.42
C ASP A 152 -14.34 -22.94 -2.38
N SER A 153 -13.71 -21.82 -2.79
CA SER A 153 -12.26 -21.62 -2.80
C SER A 153 -11.91 -20.18 -2.45
N PRO A 154 -10.77 -19.92 -1.77
CA PRO A 154 -10.30 -18.55 -1.52
C PRO A 154 -10.01 -17.77 -2.81
N THR A 155 -9.75 -18.49 -3.90
CA THR A 155 -9.49 -17.89 -5.22
C THR A 155 -10.76 -17.76 -6.08
N GLY A 156 -11.94 -17.93 -5.47
CA GLY A 156 -13.23 -17.81 -6.16
C GLY A 156 -13.51 -18.93 -7.19
N PRO A 157 -14.32 -18.70 -8.22
CA PRO A 157 -15.05 -17.44 -8.44
C PRO A 157 -16.14 -17.20 -7.36
N PHE A 158 -16.21 -15.96 -6.88
CA PHE A 158 -17.27 -15.58 -5.94
C PHE A 158 -18.55 -15.24 -6.68
N THR A 159 -19.68 -15.69 -6.13
CA THR A 159 -21.02 -15.45 -6.67
C THR A 159 -21.82 -14.62 -5.67
N ASP A 160 -22.27 -13.43 -6.08
CA ASP A 160 -23.12 -12.55 -5.29
C ASP A 160 -24.46 -13.22 -4.93
N ILE A 161 -24.96 -12.98 -3.72
CA ILE A 161 -26.24 -13.56 -3.25
C ILE A 161 -27.49 -12.96 -3.93
N GLY A 162 -27.32 -11.99 -4.83
CA GLY A 162 -28.37 -11.39 -5.66
C GLY A 162 -29.08 -10.18 -5.05
N GLN A 163 -28.69 -9.77 -3.85
CA GLN A 163 -29.18 -8.59 -3.14
C GLN A 163 -28.13 -8.07 -2.14
N PRO A 164 -28.20 -6.80 -1.74
CA PRO A 164 -27.34 -6.32 -0.64
C PRO A 164 -27.63 -7.09 0.65
N LEU A 165 -26.58 -7.42 1.40
CA LEU A 165 -26.69 -7.92 2.78
C LEU A 165 -27.21 -6.82 3.72
N VAL A 166 -26.62 -5.60 3.60
CA VAL A 166 -27.09 -4.39 4.28
C VAL A 166 -27.39 -3.33 3.24
N LYS A 167 -28.65 -2.92 3.15
CA LYS A 167 -29.08 -1.87 2.22
C LYS A 167 -28.71 -0.51 2.78
N GLY A 168 -28.19 0.38 1.95
CA GLY A 168 -27.74 1.72 2.33
C GLY A 168 -28.81 2.68 2.87
N ASN A 169 -30.06 2.24 2.98
CA ASN A 169 -31.14 3.00 3.61
C ASN A 169 -31.53 2.50 5.02
N VAL A 170 -30.94 1.41 5.49
CA VAL A 170 -31.23 0.79 6.80
C VAL A 170 -30.42 1.47 7.89
N THR A 171 -29.13 1.69 7.67
CA THR A 171 -28.24 2.30 8.67
C THR A 171 -28.62 3.72 9.04
N LYS A 172 -28.61 4.03 10.34
CA LYS A 172 -28.94 5.34 10.90
C LYS A 172 -27.94 5.71 12.02
N PRO A 173 -27.57 6.99 12.14
CA PRO A 173 -27.92 8.11 11.23
C PRO A 173 -27.20 7.97 9.88
N GLN A 174 -27.79 8.55 8.83
CA GLN A 174 -27.11 8.67 7.53
C GLN A 174 -26.47 10.06 7.41
N LEU A 175 -25.14 10.11 7.37
CA LEU A 175 -24.39 11.34 7.23
C LEU A 175 -24.13 11.66 5.75
N SER A 176 -23.99 10.63 4.91
CA SER A 176 -23.71 10.74 3.49
C SER A 176 -24.33 9.59 2.70
N SER A 177 -24.15 9.59 1.38
CA SER A 177 -24.46 8.42 0.54
C SER A 177 -23.41 7.31 0.63
N PHE A 178 -22.27 7.57 1.28
CA PHE A 178 -21.16 6.62 1.47
C PHE A 178 -21.17 5.95 2.85
N ASN A 179 -22.18 6.09 3.67
CA ASN A 179 -22.16 5.55 5.04
C ASN A 179 -21.78 4.07 5.10
N ASP A 180 -22.25 3.29 4.14
CA ASP A 180 -22.14 1.83 4.16
C ASP A 180 -21.05 1.38 3.19
N ILE A 181 -19.76 1.61 3.59
CA ILE A 181 -18.57 1.15 2.87
C ILE A 181 -17.62 0.42 3.81
N ASP A 182 -16.63 -0.25 3.22
CA ASP A 182 -15.47 -0.85 3.87
C ASP A 182 -15.82 -1.93 4.91
N PRO A 183 -16.46 -3.03 4.50
CA PRO A 183 -16.83 -4.09 5.43
C PRO A 183 -15.59 -4.84 5.94
N THR A 184 -15.59 -5.12 7.26
CA THR A 184 -14.64 -6.00 7.93
C THR A 184 -15.40 -7.06 8.74
N VAL A 185 -14.86 -8.28 8.78
CA VAL A 185 -15.50 -9.43 9.45
C VAL A 185 -14.56 -9.99 10.51
N TRP A 186 -15.13 -10.29 11.68
CA TRP A 186 -14.44 -10.98 12.77
C TRP A 186 -15.25 -12.19 13.22
N ILE A 187 -14.62 -13.37 13.24
CA ILE A 187 -15.24 -14.62 13.69
C ILE A 187 -14.42 -15.16 14.85
N GLU A 188 -15.08 -15.40 15.97
CA GLU A 188 -14.44 -15.92 17.17
C GLU A 188 -15.38 -16.82 17.95
N THR A 189 -14.88 -17.90 18.51
CA THR A 189 -15.59 -18.74 19.47
C THR A 189 -15.13 -18.38 20.87
N ASP A 190 -16.09 -17.98 21.70
CA ASP A 190 -15.82 -17.56 23.09
C ASP A 190 -15.54 -18.77 24.00
N GLU A 191 -15.19 -18.50 25.27
CA GLU A 191 -14.90 -19.50 26.27
C GLU A 191 -16.09 -20.42 26.60
N THR A 192 -17.32 -20.00 26.26
CA THR A 192 -18.52 -20.81 26.44
C THR A 192 -18.77 -21.76 25.28
N GLY A 193 -18.01 -21.66 24.20
CA GLY A 193 -18.18 -22.41 22.96
C GLY A 193 -19.18 -21.76 21.99
N THR A 194 -19.60 -20.51 22.24
CA THR A 194 -20.48 -19.75 21.35
C THR A 194 -19.64 -19.06 20.27
N THR A 195 -19.98 -19.28 19.00
CA THR A 195 -19.31 -18.61 17.88
C THR A 195 -20.04 -17.31 17.54
N HIS A 196 -19.34 -16.19 17.67
CA HIS A 196 -19.77 -14.86 17.24
C HIS A 196 -19.21 -14.56 15.85
N ARG A 197 -20.00 -13.90 15.03
CA ARG A 197 -19.67 -13.53 13.65
C ARG A 197 -20.04 -12.07 13.46
N TYR A 198 -19.08 -11.19 13.70
CA TYR A 198 -19.28 -9.76 13.59
C TYR A 198 -19.00 -9.29 12.17
N LEU A 199 -19.87 -8.45 11.63
CA LEU A 199 -19.65 -7.65 10.43
C LEU A 199 -19.65 -6.19 10.87
N ALA A 200 -18.58 -5.45 10.54
CA ALA A 200 -18.47 -4.03 10.84
C ALA A 200 -18.08 -3.25 9.58
N TRP A 201 -18.45 -1.96 9.51
CA TRP A 201 -18.20 -1.11 8.35
C TRP A 201 -18.43 0.37 8.70
N GLY A 202 -18.16 1.27 7.74
CA GLY A 202 -18.73 2.61 7.77
C GLY A 202 -17.77 3.74 7.39
N ASN A 203 -18.37 4.85 6.95
CA ASN A 203 -17.71 6.12 6.68
C ASN A 203 -18.32 7.23 7.54
N GLY A 204 -17.49 7.95 8.30
CA GLY A 204 -17.89 8.94 9.29
C GLY A 204 -18.61 8.38 10.52
N MET A 205 -19.05 7.12 10.45
CA MET A 205 -19.71 6.36 11.51
C MET A 205 -19.21 4.92 11.44
N PHE A 206 -18.93 4.31 12.56
CA PHE A 206 -18.61 2.89 12.65
C PHE A 206 -19.86 2.10 13.02
N PHE A 207 -20.27 1.18 12.15
CA PHE A 207 -21.40 0.28 12.34
C PHE A 207 -20.91 -1.14 12.59
N ILE A 208 -21.65 -1.88 13.41
CA ILE A 208 -21.36 -3.29 13.67
C ILE A 208 -22.67 -4.06 13.86
N CYS A 209 -22.71 -5.29 13.34
CA CYS A 209 -23.80 -6.25 13.60
C CYS A 209 -23.23 -7.65 13.81
N GLU A 210 -24.04 -8.56 14.33
CA GLU A 210 -23.79 -10.00 14.28
C GLU A 210 -24.46 -10.62 13.06
N LEU A 211 -23.77 -11.57 12.44
CA LEU A 211 -24.33 -12.40 11.37
C LEU A 211 -24.91 -13.70 11.93
N ASN A 212 -25.91 -14.23 11.25
CA ASN A 212 -26.36 -15.59 11.47
C ASN A 212 -25.29 -16.61 11.06
N GLU A 213 -25.50 -17.89 11.38
CA GLU A 213 -24.58 -18.99 11.03
C GLU A 213 -24.39 -19.16 9.50
N ASP A 214 -25.34 -18.69 8.72
CA ASP A 214 -25.28 -18.72 7.25
C ASP A 214 -24.29 -17.74 6.65
N MET A 215 -23.76 -16.79 7.43
CA MET A 215 -22.81 -15.74 7.03
C MET A 215 -23.36 -14.75 5.98
N ILE A 216 -24.61 -14.87 5.58
CA ILE A 216 -25.24 -14.07 4.51
C ILE A 216 -26.50 -13.35 4.95
N SER A 217 -26.78 -13.33 6.25
CA SER A 217 -27.91 -12.61 6.85
C SER A 217 -27.51 -11.98 8.19
N VAL A 218 -28.05 -10.80 8.48
CA VAL A 218 -27.89 -10.10 9.76
C VAL A 218 -28.75 -10.80 10.81
N LYS A 219 -28.21 -10.98 12.02
CA LYS A 219 -28.93 -11.59 13.13
C LYS A 219 -29.93 -10.60 13.71
N ASP A 220 -31.16 -11.03 13.83
CA ASP A 220 -32.22 -10.29 14.54
C ASP A 220 -31.94 -10.36 16.05
N GLN A 221 -31.31 -9.33 16.59
CA GLN A 221 -30.86 -9.26 17.99
C GLN A 221 -32.01 -8.91 18.95
N ASN A 222 -32.95 -8.08 18.49
CA ASN A 222 -34.06 -7.59 19.29
C ASN A 222 -35.34 -8.44 19.14
N GLY A 223 -35.40 -9.36 18.17
CA GLY A 223 -36.46 -10.30 17.97
C GLY A 223 -37.73 -9.68 17.38
N ASP A 224 -37.66 -8.55 16.69
CA ASP A 224 -38.79 -7.85 16.11
C ASP A 224 -39.15 -8.30 14.67
N GLY A 225 -38.26 -9.08 14.04
CA GLY A 225 -38.42 -9.62 12.68
C GLY A 225 -38.03 -8.64 11.57
N GLU A 226 -37.47 -7.48 11.90
CA GLU A 226 -37.01 -6.47 10.98
C GLU A 226 -35.53 -6.13 11.28
N ILE A 227 -34.75 -5.78 10.28
CA ILE A 227 -33.36 -5.30 10.49
C ILE A 227 -33.38 -3.81 10.79
N THR A 228 -33.03 -3.46 12.00
CA THR A 228 -33.05 -2.09 12.53
C THR A 228 -31.65 -1.60 12.91
N SER A 229 -31.48 -0.28 12.94
CA SER A 229 -30.21 0.37 13.29
C SER A 229 -30.39 1.33 14.47
N GLY A 230 -29.49 1.26 15.45
CA GLY A 230 -29.54 2.07 16.65
C GLY A 230 -28.23 2.08 17.43
N ASN A 231 -28.25 2.51 18.69
CA ASN A 231 -27.04 2.77 19.46
C ASN A 231 -26.36 1.50 20.01
N ASN A 232 -27.11 0.43 20.20
CA ASN A 232 -26.59 -0.82 20.80
C ASN A 232 -27.45 -2.02 20.40
N PHE A 233 -26.93 -3.23 20.61
CA PHE A 233 -27.59 -4.49 20.25
C PHE A 233 -28.84 -4.84 21.06
N THR A 234 -29.14 -4.15 22.17
CA THR A 234 -30.37 -4.37 22.91
C THR A 234 -31.57 -3.63 22.31
N GLU A 235 -31.32 -2.63 21.47
CA GLU A 235 -32.33 -1.79 20.85
C GLU A 235 -32.43 -2.02 19.34
N ALA A 236 -31.36 -2.54 18.71
CA ALA A 236 -31.26 -2.69 17.26
C ALA A 236 -30.33 -3.85 16.87
N ASP A 237 -30.41 -4.30 15.62
CA ASP A 237 -29.57 -5.38 15.08
C ASP A 237 -28.24 -4.86 14.57
N ILE A 238 -28.22 -3.59 14.13
CA ILE A 238 -27.03 -2.86 13.69
C ILE A 238 -26.78 -1.74 14.69
N ALA A 239 -25.71 -1.86 15.46
CA ALA A 239 -25.26 -0.83 16.38
C ALA A 239 -24.31 0.15 15.69
N TYR A 240 -24.50 1.47 15.90
CA TYR A 240 -23.46 2.43 15.57
C TYR A 240 -22.66 2.80 16.82
N GLN A 241 -21.35 2.90 16.69
CA GLN A 241 -20.42 3.13 17.78
C GLN A 241 -19.50 4.28 17.42
N LYS A 242 -19.28 5.20 18.35
CA LYS A 242 -18.39 6.35 18.16
C LYS A 242 -17.58 6.76 19.38
N ASN A 243 -17.98 6.29 20.56
CA ASN A 243 -17.29 6.67 21.79
C ASN A 243 -15.86 6.13 21.78
N GLY A 244 -14.88 7.01 21.93
CA GLY A 244 -13.46 6.67 21.92
C GLY A 244 -12.87 6.39 20.52
N LEU A 245 -13.64 6.57 19.44
CA LEU A 245 -13.13 6.56 18.07
C LEU A 245 -12.84 8.01 17.62
N GLU A 246 -11.63 8.47 17.90
CA GLU A 246 -11.23 9.83 17.57
C GLU A 246 -11.04 10.00 16.06
N ASN A 247 -11.67 11.02 15.46
CA ASN A 247 -11.58 11.36 14.03
C ASN A 247 -11.76 10.17 13.07
N TYR A 248 -12.60 9.20 13.44
CA TYR A 248 -12.89 8.05 12.58
C TYR A 248 -13.42 8.54 11.22
N THR A 249 -12.75 8.07 10.16
CA THR A 249 -13.15 8.37 8.77
C THR A 249 -13.76 7.14 8.12
N GLU A 250 -12.98 6.07 7.90
CA GLU A 250 -13.40 4.87 7.17
C GLU A 250 -12.40 3.71 7.37
N ALA A 251 -12.44 2.71 6.52
CA ALA A 251 -11.49 1.59 6.46
C ALA A 251 -11.33 0.84 7.79
N PRO A 252 -12.40 0.40 8.46
CA PRO A 252 -12.26 -0.37 9.69
C PRO A 252 -11.65 -1.74 9.41
N TRP A 253 -10.78 -2.19 10.31
CA TRP A 253 -10.26 -3.56 10.35
C TRP A 253 -10.24 -4.06 11.77
N LEU A 254 -10.98 -5.15 12.04
CA LEU A 254 -11.01 -5.80 13.35
C LEU A 254 -9.87 -6.80 13.47
N TYR A 255 -9.22 -6.79 14.64
CA TYR A 255 -8.11 -7.69 14.95
C TYR A 255 -8.04 -7.98 16.45
N ARG A 256 -7.51 -9.13 16.82
CA ARG A 256 -7.17 -9.50 18.19
C ARG A 256 -5.88 -10.29 18.19
N ARG A 257 -5.00 -10.04 19.17
CA ARG A 257 -3.71 -10.72 19.25
C ARG A 257 -3.89 -12.21 19.55
N GLN A 258 -2.96 -13.03 19.03
CA GLN A 258 -2.90 -14.46 19.29
C GLN A 258 -1.62 -14.81 20.07
N ASP A 259 -1.71 -15.82 20.94
CA ASP A 259 -0.55 -16.44 21.54
C ASP A 259 0.13 -17.44 20.59
N GLU A 260 1.24 -18.04 21.00
CA GLU A 260 1.98 -19.04 20.20
C GLU A 260 1.17 -20.30 19.85
N ASN A 261 0.04 -20.53 20.54
CA ASN A 261 -0.87 -21.65 20.30
C ASN A 261 -2.06 -21.26 19.43
N GLY A 262 -2.14 -20.00 18.99
CA GLY A 262 -3.25 -19.45 18.21
C GLY A 262 -4.48 -19.05 19.03
N ASN A 263 -4.39 -18.97 20.36
CA ASN A 263 -5.49 -18.50 21.18
C ASN A 263 -5.53 -16.97 21.23
N TYR A 264 -6.70 -16.40 21.03
CA TYR A 264 -6.89 -14.97 21.16
C TYR A 264 -6.77 -14.51 22.62
N TYR A 265 -6.13 -13.36 22.82
CA TYR A 265 -5.97 -12.75 24.13
C TYR A 265 -5.97 -11.22 24.08
N GLY A 266 -6.23 -10.58 25.24
CA GLY A 266 -6.27 -9.13 25.36
C GLY A 266 -7.50 -8.50 24.69
N ASP A 267 -7.44 -7.19 24.48
CA ASP A 267 -8.50 -6.41 23.88
C ASP A 267 -8.62 -6.66 22.38
N TYR A 268 -9.78 -6.37 21.81
CA TYR A 268 -9.96 -6.21 20.37
C TYR A 268 -9.35 -4.87 19.93
N TYR A 269 -8.76 -4.87 18.76
CA TYR A 269 -8.28 -3.69 18.07
C TYR A 269 -9.21 -3.38 16.90
N LEU A 270 -9.55 -2.12 16.76
CA LEU A 270 -10.11 -1.56 15.54
C LEU A 270 -9.06 -0.64 14.94
N PHE A 271 -8.47 -1.06 13.82
CA PHE A 271 -7.64 -0.19 12.99
C PHE A 271 -8.55 0.57 12.05
N TYR A 272 -8.24 1.85 11.74
CA TYR A 272 -9.09 2.67 10.89
C TYR A 272 -8.35 3.87 10.30
N ALA A 273 -8.88 4.41 9.20
CA ALA A 273 -8.45 5.69 8.63
C ALA A 273 -8.95 6.85 9.49
N ASN A 274 -8.04 7.77 9.83
CA ASN A 274 -8.25 8.85 10.79
C ASN A 274 -8.01 10.21 10.16
N GLY A 275 -9.07 11.01 10.05
CA GLY A 275 -9.02 12.36 9.47
C GLY A 275 -8.84 12.35 7.96
N TRP A 276 -8.56 13.52 7.38
CA TRP A 276 -8.30 13.70 5.95
C TRP A 276 -7.06 14.64 5.77
N ARG A 277 -6.02 14.39 4.93
CA ARG A 277 -5.70 13.09 4.32
C ARG A 277 -5.49 12.07 5.45
N GLU A 278 -5.73 10.82 5.16
CA GLU A 278 -5.94 9.81 6.20
C GLU A 278 -4.63 9.37 6.87
N ASN A 279 -4.55 9.58 8.18
CA ASN A 279 -3.66 8.80 9.04
C ASN A 279 -4.22 7.39 9.20
N MET A 280 -3.42 6.48 9.66
CA MET A 280 -3.86 5.19 10.19
C MET A 280 -3.77 5.22 11.71
N ALA A 281 -4.86 4.85 12.38
CA ALA A 281 -4.98 4.85 13.82
C ALA A 281 -5.57 3.53 14.32
N TYR A 282 -5.56 3.33 15.64
CA TYR A 282 -6.29 2.24 16.26
C TYR A 282 -7.00 2.68 17.53
N ALA A 283 -8.02 1.94 17.88
CA ALA A 283 -8.68 1.97 19.18
C ALA A 283 -8.86 0.54 19.70
N THR A 284 -9.03 0.36 21.01
CA THR A 284 -9.23 -0.95 21.63
C THR A 284 -10.53 -1.01 22.44
N THR A 285 -11.08 -2.22 22.59
CA THR A 285 -12.20 -2.52 23.48
C THR A 285 -12.09 -3.96 23.99
N ASP A 286 -12.59 -4.21 25.18
CA ASP A 286 -12.73 -5.55 25.74
C ASP A 286 -14.01 -6.28 25.25
N ASP A 287 -14.97 -5.53 24.67
CA ASP A 287 -16.26 -6.06 24.21
C ASP A 287 -16.75 -5.30 22.98
N LEU A 288 -16.80 -5.97 21.84
CA LEU A 288 -17.26 -5.44 20.54
C LEU A 288 -18.74 -4.97 20.59
N SER A 289 -19.54 -5.56 21.47
CA SER A 289 -20.96 -5.19 21.62
C SER A 289 -21.19 -3.93 22.42
N SER A 290 -20.21 -3.52 23.25
CA SER A 290 -20.36 -2.43 24.22
C SER A 290 -20.36 -1.03 23.61
N GLY A 291 -19.68 -0.86 22.47
CA GLY A 291 -19.44 0.47 21.88
C GLY A 291 -18.51 1.38 22.68
N ASN A 292 -17.75 0.81 23.63
CA ASN A 292 -16.82 1.53 24.49
C ASN A 292 -15.39 1.34 24.00
N TRP A 293 -15.00 2.13 23.03
CA TRP A 293 -13.64 2.14 22.51
C TRP A 293 -12.73 3.06 23.33
N LYS A 294 -11.46 2.73 23.34
CA LYS A 294 -10.38 3.56 23.88
C LYS A 294 -9.42 3.86 22.73
N PHE A 295 -9.30 5.13 22.38
CA PHE A 295 -8.31 5.56 21.38
C PHE A 295 -6.90 5.19 21.83
N GLY A 296 -6.17 4.50 20.96
CA GLY A 296 -4.79 4.13 21.19
C GLY A 296 -3.83 5.21 20.70
N ASN A 297 -3.56 5.25 19.42
CA ASN A 297 -2.65 6.22 18.81
C ASN A 297 -2.87 6.32 17.29
N ILE A 298 -2.30 7.36 16.68
CA ILE A 298 -1.97 7.38 15.25
C ILE A 298 -0.69 6.55 15.09
N ILE A 299 -0.73 5.53 14.22
CA ILE A 299 0.37 4.60 14.01
C ILE A 299 1.08 4.79 12.68
N MET A 300 0.45 5.48 11.72
CA MET A 300 1.08 5.86 10.46
C MET A 300 0.47 7.18 9.98
N THR A 301 1.31 8.12 9.58
CA THR A 301 0.85 9.36 8.92
C THR A 301 0.39 9.06 7.50
N PRO A 302 -0.34 9.97 6.81
CA PRO A 302 -0.72 9.79 5.42
C PRO A 302 0.49 9.43 4.58
N ASN A 303 0.39 8.42 3.71
CA ASN A 303 1.50 8.08 2.82
C ASN A 303 1.74 9.19 1.77
N ALA A 304 2.94 9.18 1.16
CA ALA A 304 3.36 10.27 0.29
C ALA A 304 2.61 10.32 -1.06
N THR A 305 2.00 9.22 -1.50
CA THR A 305 1.57 9.03 -2.89
C THR A 305 0.09 8.70 -3.07
N SER A 306 -0.67 8.60 -1.96
CA SER A 306 -2.14 8.44 -1.99
C SER A 306 -2.81 9.43 -1.05
N ASN A 307 -4.07 9.73 -1.30
CA ASN A 307 -4.91 10.60 -0.46
C ASN A 307 -5.81 9.81 0.49
N THR A 308 -5.96 8.52 0.30
CA THR A 308 -6.67 7.59 1.19
C THR A 308 -5.73 6.55 1.76
N ASN A 309 -6.13 5.92 2.86
CA ASN A 309 -5.46 4.77 3.46
C ASN A 309 -6.48 3.67 3.78
N HIS A 310 -6.07 2.42 3.57
CA HIS A 310 -6.85 1.25 3.96
C HIS A 310 -5.88 0.17 4.42
N MET A 311 -6.18 -0.47 5.55
CA MET A 311 -5.24 -1.41 6.17
C MET A 311 -5.88 -2.77 6.44
N ALA A 312 -5.00 -3.79 6.50
CA ALA A 312 -5.30 -5.10 7.06
C ALA A 312 -4.20 -5.51 8.03
N VAL A 313 -4.57 -6.12 9.15
CA VAL A 313 -3.63 -6.61 10.18
C VAL A 313 -3.91 -8.10 10.41
N PHE A 314 -2.87 -8.91 10.38
CA PHE A 314 -2.99 -10.36 10.52
C PHE A 314 -1.67 -10.99 10.99
N ASP A 315 -1.79 -12.18 11.57
CA ASP A 315 -0.64 -12.98 11.99
C ASP A 315 -0.31 -14.05 10.94
N PHE A 316 0.97 -14.20 10.63
CA PHE A 316 1.46 -15.24 9.75
C PHE A 316 2.87 -15.68 10.14
N LYS A 317 3.06 -16.98 10.36
CA LYS A 317 4.36 -17.59 10.71
C LYS A 317 5.08 -16.91 11.88
N GLY A 318 4.32 -16.55 12.93
CA GLY A 318 4.84 -15.97 14.16
C GLY A 318 5.21 -14.49 14.08
N LYS A 319 4.77 -13.80 13.05
CA LYS A 319 4.88 -12.35 12.89
C LYS A 319 3.51 -11.75 12.66
N THR A 320 3.32 -10.52 13.13
CA THR A 320 2.15 -9.71 12.76
C THR A 320 2.53 -8.78 11.62
N TYR A 321 1.69 -8.70 10.60
CA TYR A 321 1.85 -7.87 9.43
C TYR A 321 0.80 -6.78 9.36
N PHE A 322 1.20 -5.63 8.87
CA PHE A 322 0.35 -4.49 8.55
C PHE A 322 0.41 -4.25 7.03
N VAL A 323 -0.68 -4.52 6.35
CA VAL A 323 -0.84 -4.23 4.93
C VAL A 323 -1.55 -2.89 4.77
N TYR A 324 -1.14 -2.11 3.79
CA TYR A 324 -1.70 -0.81 3.47
C TYR A 324 -1.60 -0.57 1.96
N HIS A 325 -2.15 0.53 1.44
CA HIS A 325 -1.92 0.91 0.06
C HIS A 325 -1.23 2.28 -0.04
N ASN A 326 -0.56 2.50 -1.17
CA ASN A 326 -0.05 3.79 -1.61
C ASN A 326 -0.12 3.90 -3.15
N GLY A 327 0.38 4.98 -3.73
CA GLY A 327 0.47 5.18 -5.17
C GLY A 327 1.93 5.17 -5.66
N SER A 328 2.78 4.28 -5.15
CA SER A 328 4.22 4.31 -5.40
C SER A 328 4.66 3.72 -6.75
N LEU A 329 3.81 2.97 -7.43
CA LEU A 329 4.08 2.49 -8.79
C LEU A 329 4.15 3.66 -9.79
N PRO A 330 4.90 3.53 -10.91
CA PRO A 330 4.91 4.54 -11.97
C PRO A 330 3.50 4.91 -12.45
N GLY A 331 3.14 6.20 -12.47
CA GLY A 331 1.79 6.67 -12.78
C GLY A 331 0.76 6.45 -11.68
N GLY A 332 1.19 5.93 -10.51
CA GLY A 332 0.34 5.69 -9.36
C GLY A 332 -0.07 6.99 -8.66
N ASN A 333 -1.20 6.96 -8.00
CA ASN A 333 -1.82 8.08 -7.28
C ASN A 333 -2.97 7.56 -6.42
N GLY A 334 -3.80 8.45 -5.84
CA GLY A 334 -4.95 8.07 -5.03
C GLY A 334 -6.05 7.25 -5.75
N TYR A 335 -6.02 7.14 -7.08
CA TYR A 335 -6.97 6.38 -7.93
C TYR A 335 -6.30 5.23 -8.69
N ARG A 336 -5.00 5.05 -8.52
CA ARG A 336 -4.15 3.96 -9.04
C ARG A 336 -3.19 3.55 -7.94
N ARG A 337 -3.70 2.78 -7.02
CA ARG A 337 -3.02 2.41 -5.78
C ARG A 337 -2.27 1.09 -5.91
N SER A 338 -1.47 0.77 -4.93
CA SER A 338 -0.73 -0.49 -4.86
C SER A 338 -0.58 -0.97 -3.42
N ALA A 339 -0.76 -2.27 -3.18
CA ALA A 339 -0.68 -2.87 -1.87
C ALA A 339 0.77 -3.01 -1.39
N CYS A 340 1.03 -2.55 -0.18
CA CYS A 340 2.32 -2.60 0.51
C CYS A 340 2.17 -3.29 1.86
N VAL A 341 3.27 -3.75 2.44
CA VAL A 341 3.29 -4.43 3.74
C VAL A 341 4.48 -3.98 4.58
N THR A 342 4.28 -3.96 5.90
CA THR A 342 5.34 -3.88 6.91
C THR A 342 5.08 -4.85 8.05
N GLU A 343 6.09 -5.14 8.88
CA GLU A 343 5.87 -5.86 10.13
C GLU A 343 5.29 -4.91 11.17
N LEU A 344 4.27 -5.36 11.91
CA LEU A 344 3.66 -4.62 13.00
C LEU A 344 4.17 -5.16 14.33
N ASN A 345 4.71 -4.28 15.16
CA ASN A 345 5.20 -4.62 16.48
C ASN A 345 4.30 -4.02 17.57
N PHE A 346 3.94 -4.84 18.54
CA PHE A 346 3.24 -4.41 19.74
C PHE A 346 4.23 -4.25 20.89
N ASN A 347 4.07 -3.21 21.68
CA ASN A 347 4.74 -3.06 22.96
C ASN A 347 4.17 -4.08 23.98
N ASP A 348 4.84 -4.27 25.11
CA ASP A 348 4.43 -5.23 26.15
C ASP A 348 3.01 -4.95 26.68
N ASP A 349 2.61 -3.68 26.72
CA ASP A 349 1.26 -3.25 27.14
C ASP A 349 0.20 -3.33 26.00
N GLY A 350 0.59 -3.76 24.81
CA GLY A 350 -0.28 -3.83 23.63
C GLY A 350 -0.40 -2.53 22.86
N SER A 351 0.29 -1.47 23.26
CA SER A 351 0.35 -0.25 22.46
C SER A 351 1.20 -0.44 21.18
N ILE A 352 0.98 0.43 20.20
CA ILE A 352 1.69 0.45 18.94
C ILE A 352 2.29 1.82 18.74
N ASP A 353 3.60 1.87 18.47
CA ASP A 353 4.31 3.11 18.17
C ASP A 353 4.06 3.56 16.74
N LEU A 354 4.27 4.85 16.49
CA LEU A 354 4.24 5.41 15.15
C LEU A 354 5.33 4.77 14.28
N PHE A 355 4.99 4.30 13.10
CA PHE A 355 5.93 3.80 12.10
C PHE A 355 5.72 4.50 10.74
N GLU A 356 6.69 4.39 9.87
CA GLU A 356 6.65 5.00 8.53
C GLU A 356 6.36 3.93 7.47
N GLU A 357 5.87 4.35 6.29
CA GLU A 357 5.83 3.47 5.13
C GLU A 357 7.25 3.01 4.73
N THR A 358 7.36 1.91 4.02
CA THR A 358 8.62 1.33 3.56
C THR A 358 8.59 1.05 2.07
N ALA A 359 9.54 1.60 1.33
CA ALA A 359 9.70 1.34 -0.10
C ALA A 359 10.37 -0.01 -0.37
N ALA A 360 11.32 -0.41 0.48
CA ALA A 360 11.97 -1.71 0.36
C ALA A 360 11.05 -2.87 0.76
N GLY A 361 10.17 -2.66 1.75
CA GLY A 361 9.34 -3.70 2.37
C GLY A 361 10.11 -4.56 3.38
N PRO A 362 9.43 -5.45 4.11
CA PRO A 362 9.99 -6.14 5.28
C PRO A 362 11.15 -7.10 4.97
N ALA A 363 11.28 -7.56 3.74
CA ALA A 363 12.39 -8.40 3.29
C ALA A 363 13.33 -7.69 2.30
N GLY A 364 13.14 -6.38 2.12
CA GLY A 364 13.95 -5.56 1.25
C GLY A 364 15.25 -5.06 1.90
N THR A 365 16.07 -4.36 1.12
CA THR A 365 17.33 -3.78 1.59
C THR A 365 17.42 -2.31 1.24
N THR A 366 18.00 -1.54 2.12
CA THR A 366 18.26 -0.10 1.94
C THR A 366 19.75 0.19 1.90
N SER A 367 20.09 1.34 1.34
CA SER A 367 21.47 1.85 1.31
C SER A 367 21.54 3.22 1.95
N SER A 368 22.65 3.53 2.57
CA SER A 368 23.06 4.87 2.94
C SER A 368 24.01 5.41 1.85
N ILE A 369 23.79 6.64 1.41
CA ILE A 369 24.62 7.34 0.41
C ILE A 369 25.38 8.45 1.13
N THR A 370 26.71 8.36 1.20
CA THR A 370 27.54 9.29 1.98
C THR A 370 28.61 9.95 1.11
N LEU A 371 29.15 11.07 1.56
CA LEU A 371 30.40 11.62 1.06
C LEU A 371 31.61 11.04 1.83
N GLU A 372 32.82 11.29 1.33
CA GLU A 372 34.08 10.94 2.01
C GLU A 372 34.15 11.52 3.43
N SER A 373 33.55 12.68 3.67
CA SER A 373 33.45 13.32 4.98
C SER A 373 32.66 12.54 5.99
N GLY A 374 31.87 11.54 5.55
CA GLY A 374 30.89 10.78 6.36
C GLY A 374 29.51 11.41 6.44
N LYS A 375 29.31 12.63 5.92
CA LYS A 375 27.97 13.23 5.83
C LYS A 375 27.07 12.39 4.92
N ALA A 376 25.84 12.13 5.36
CA ALA A 376 24.86 11.32 4.63
C ALA A 376 23.95 12.18 3.74
N LEU A 377 23.63 11.68 2.56
CA LEU A 377 22.58 12.25 1.73
C LEU A 377 21.24 11.91 2.37
N SER A 378 20.42 12.94 2.62
CA SER A 378 19.08 12.82 3.19
C SER A 378 18.13 13.78 2.51
N HIS A 379 16.83 13.56 2.64
CA HIS A 379 15.83 14.56 2.27
C HIS A 379 15.36 15.31 3.52
N GLU A 380 14.79 16.52 3.33
CA GLU A 380 14.16 17.24 4.44
C GLU A 380 12.97 16.45 4.97
N GLY A 381 12.80 16.49 6.29
CA GLY A 381 11.64 15.87 6.93
C GLY A 381 10.36 16.59 6.51
N PHE A 382 9.31 15.82 6.22
CA PHE A 382 7.98 16.36 5.97
C PHE A 382 6.91 15.38 6.43
N VAL A 383 5.79 15.94 6.87
CA VAL A 383 4.61 15.18 7.28
C VAL A 383 3.52 15.47 6.26
N ASN A 384 3.00 14.41 5.63
CA ASN A 384 1.84 14.53 4.77
C ASN A 384 0.62 14.96 5.60
N SER A 385 -0.14 15.93 5.12
CA SER A 385 -1.37 16.37 5.77
C SER A 385 -2.39 16.85 4.75
N SER A 386 -3.64 16.94 5.17
CA SER A 386 -4.72 17.51 4.34
C SER A 386 -4.48 18.99 3.99
N ALA A 387 -3.71 19.69 4.80
CA ALA A 387 -3.35 21.09 4.58
C ALA A 387 -2.15 21.28 3.66
N ASP A 388 -1.50 20.19 3.22
CA ASP A 388 -0.31 20.25 2.39
C ASP A 388 -0.65 20.62 0.95
N SER A 389 -0.27 21.84 0.56
CA SER A 389 -0.49 22.37 -0.79
C SER A 389 0.49 21.84 -1.83
N ASP A 390 1.55 21.14 -1.40
CA ASP A 390 2.63 20.68 -2.28
C ASP A 390 2.39 19.28 -2.84
N TYR A 391 1.29 18.60 -2.45
CA TYR A 391 0.89 17.32 -3.04
C TYR A 391 0.35 17.51 -4.48
N PRO A 392 0.77 16.68 -5.46
CA PRO A 392 1.83 15.66 -5.38
C PRO A 392 3.22 16.27 -5.20
N TYR A 393 4.05 15.62 -4.37
CA TYR A 393 5.34 16.17 -3.97
C TYR A 393 6.34 16.18 -5.13
N THR A 394 6.87 17.35 -5.44
CA THR A 394 7.82 17.55 -6.56
C THR A 394 9.02 18.42 -6.20
N LYS A 395 9.08 18.93 -4.96
CA LYS A 395 10.05 19.97 -4.57
C LYS A 395 10.73 19.72 -3.22
N ILE A 396 10.60 18.50 -2.68
CA ILE A 396 11.27 18.15 -1.43
C ILE A 396 12.76 18.25 -1.61
N LYS A 397 13.43 18.96 -0.72
CA LYS A 397 14.88 19.17 -0.80
C LYS A 397 15.64 17.92 -0.42
N ILE A 398 16.79 17.73 -1.07
CA ILE A 398 17.75 16.70 -0.77
C ILE A 398 19.08 17.38 -0.48
N GLY A 399 19.76 16.96 0.57
CA GLY A 399 21.01 17.54 0.97
C GLY A 399 21.79 16.65 1.95
N LEU A 400 22.76 17.22 2.61
CA LEU A 400 23.60 16.51 3.56
C LEU A 400 23.10 16.70 4.98
N ASP A 401 22.71 15.59 5.64
CA ASP A 401 22.27 15.56 7.04
C ASP A 401 21.12 16.55 7.36
N ILE A 402 20.17 16.70 6.42
CA ILE A 402 19.02 17.61 6.57
C ILE A 402 17.72 16.92 7.01
N GLY A 403 17.72 15.59 7.18
CA GLY A 403 16.56 14.82 7.59
C GLY A 403 16.26 14.96 9.08
N ASP A 404 14.99 14.72 9.45
CA ASP A 404 14.51 14.76 10.83
C ASP A 404 14.40 13.35 11.44
N SER A 405 14.31 12.32 10.60
CA SER A 405 14.21 10.91 10.99
C SER A 405 15.44 10.10 10.53
N GLU A 406 15.69 8.99 11.21
CA GLU A 406 16.77 8.05 10.80
C GLU A 406 16.51 7.43 9.43
N ASN A 407 15.24 7.41 8.97
CA ASN A 407 14.87 6.85 7.67
C ASN A 407 15.03 7.85 6.52
N ASP A 408 15.11 9.16 6.79
CA ASP A 408 15.28 10.19 5.76
C ASP A 408 16.63 10.10 5.04
N ASN A 409 17.59 9.33 5.56
CA ASN A 409 18.90 9.06 4.94
C ASN A 409 19.01 7.63 4.37
N LYS A 410 17.95 6.86 4.37
CA LYS A 410 17.87 5.53 3.76
C LYS A 410 17.29 5.60 2.36
N TRP A 411 17.95 4.94 1.45
CA TRP A 411 17.61 4.97 0.04
C TRP A 411 17.42 3.57 -0.51
N VAL A 412 16.46 3.42 -1.41
CA VAL A 412 16.24 2.20 -2.21
C VAL A 412 16.77 2.47 -3.61
N ILE A 413 17.82 1.74 -4.00
CA ILE A 413 18.46 1.87 -5.30
C ILE A 413 17.96 0.78 -6.22
N THR A 414 17.27 1.17 -7.28
CA THR A 414 16.64 0.24 -8.23
C THR A 414 17.34 0.27 -9.57
N THR A 415 16.96 -0.64 -10.46
CA THR A 415 17.25 -0.49 -11.90
C THR A 415 16.62 0.83 -12.40
N GLY A 416 17.31 1.50 -13.31
CA GLY A 416 16.85 2.77 -13.88
C GLY A 416 15.46 2.66 -14.50
N LYS A 417 14.58 3.62 -14.21
CA LYS A 417 13.18 3.66 -14.70
C LYS A 417 13.06 3.92 -16.20
N ALA A 418 14.05 4.56 -16.83
CA ALA A 418 14.07 4.76 -18.28
C ALA A 418 14.38 3.45 -19.02
N ASP A 419 14.19 3.43 -20.37
CA ASP A 419 14.44 2.27 -21.25
C ASP A 419 15.84 1.66 -21.13
N SER A 420 16.80 2.40 -20.58
CA SER A 420 18.13 1.93 -20.27
C SER A 420 18.18 1.15 -18.95
N SER A 421 17.27 0.26 -18.73
CA SER A 421 16.99 -0.45 -17.47
C SER A 421 18.07 -1.43 -16.99
N GLN A 422 19.21 -1.52 -17.69
CA GLN A 422 20.33 -2.39 -17.31
C GLN A 422 21.47 -1.56 -16.71
N ASP A 423 22.42 -2.25 -16.07
CA ASP A 423 23.64 -1.59 -15.62
C ASP A 423 24.31 -0.81 -16.78
N PRO A 424 24.82 0.39 -16.52
CA PRO A 424 25.05 1.03 -15.20
C PRO A 424 23.93 2.04 -14.79
N TYR A 425 22.68 1.82 -15.11
CA TYR A 425 21.61 2.77 -14.86
C TYR A 425 20.82 2.44 -13.60
N VAL A 426 20.55 3.46 -12.78
CA VAL A 426 19.82 3.34 -11.51
C VAL A 426 18.79 4.45 -11.33
N SER A 427 17.77 4.17 -10.54
CA SER A 427 16.87 5.16 -9.93
C SER A 427 16.97 5.02 -8.40
N ILE A 428 16.86 6.14 -7.68
CA ILE A 428 17.07 6.20 -6.24
C ILE A 428 15.81 6.79 -5.63
N GLN A 429 15.09 6.01 -4.81
CA GLN A 429 13.91 6.49 -4.09
C GLN A 429 14.16 6.55 -2.59
N SER A 430 13.37 7.36 -1.90
CA SER A 430 13.33 7.40 -0.44
C SER A 430 12.75 6.11 0.12
N GLU A 431 13.31 5.62 1.22
CA GLU A 431 12.79 4.44 1.93
C GLU A 431 11.45 4.73 2.61
N ASN A 432 11.33 5.84 3.29
CA ASN A 432 10.16 6.18 4.11
C ASN A 432 9.15 7.12 3.43
N LYS A 433 9.36 7.39 2.15
CA LYS A 433 8.42 8.11 1.26
C LYS A 433 8.36 7.39 -0.08
N ALA A 434 7.73 6.21 -0.05
CA ALA A 434 7.68 5.30 -1.19
C ALA A 434 7.09 5.96 -2.43
N GLY A 435 7.72 5.73 -3.59
CA GLY A 435 7.33 6.36 -4.86
C GLY A 435 7.92 7.75 -5.11
N LEU A 436 8.67 8.33 -4.15
CA LEU A 436 9.41 9.57 -4.36
C LEU A 436 10.86 9.28 -4.71
N TYR A 437 11.31 9.81 -5.84
CA TYR A 437 12.63 9.56 -6.43
C TYR A 437 13.48 10.82 -6.53
N ILE A 438 14.81 10.66 -6.41
CA ILE A 438 15.75 11.72 -6.77
C ILE A 438 15.50 12.10 -8.23
N THR A 439 15.18 13.39 -8.47
CA THR A 439 14.70 13.89 -9.76
C THR A 439 15.54 15.07 -10.22
N ALA A 440 16.18 14.94 -11.38
CA ALA A 440 16.98 15.98 -12.03
C ALA A 440 16.08 16.98 -12.79
N ASN A 441 16.04 18.24 -12.37
CA ASN A 441 15.23 19.28 -13.00
C ASN A 441 16.04 20.06 -14.04
N LYS A 442 15.36 20.62 -15.06
CA LYS A 442 15.97 21.35 -16.18
C LYS A 442 16.78 22.57 -15.75
N ASP A 443 16.44 23.18 -14.64
CA ASP A 443 17.13 24.35 -14.08
C ASP A 443 18.41 24.00 -13.29
N GLY A 444 18.76 22.71 -13.25
CA GLY A 444 19.92 22.22 -12.51
C GLY A 444 19.62 21.90 -11.04
N SER A 445 18.42 22.15 -10.55
CA SER A 445 18.01 21.70 -9.22
C SER A 445 17.75 20.19 -9.20
N VAL A 446 17.94 19.57 -8.02
CA VAL A 446 17.60 18.17 -7.77
C VAL A 446 16.64 18.11 -6.59
N THR A 447 15.54 17.41 -6.76
CA THR A 447 14.51 17.30 -5.72
C THR A 447 14.05 15.85 -5.57
N LEU A 448 13.43 15.54 -4.44
CA LEU A 448 12.66 14.32 -4.28
C LEU A 448 11.26 14.58 -4.85
N ALA A 449 10.81 13.74 -5.78
CA ALA A 449 9.54 13.95 -6.47
C ALA A 449 8.87 12.63 -6.85
N GLN A 450 7.53 12.64 -6.81
CA GLN A 450 6.68 11.53 -7.26
C GLN A 450 6.71 11.41 -8.80
N ASP A 451 6.57 10.18 -9.29
CA ASP A 451 6.29 9.89 -10.69
C ASP A 451 4.76 9.79 -10.88
N THR A 452 4.15 10.91 -11.23
CA THR A 452 2.68 11.01 -11.33
C THR A 452 2.12 10.66 -12.70
N ASP A 453 2.97 10.58 -13.74
CA ASP A 453 2.52 10.41 -15.13
C ASP A 453 3.02 9.12 -15.80
N GLY A 454 3.96 8.38 -15.17
CA GLY A 454 4.55 7.17 -15.73
C GLY A 454 5.27 7.40 -17.07
N SER A 455 5.57 8.66 -17.44
CA SER A 455 6.12 8.99 -18.73
C SER A 455 7.62 8.68 -18.84
N ASP A 456 8.06 8.32 -20.06
CA ASP A 456 9.50 8.19 -20.36
C ASP A 456 10.30 9.46 -20.02
N LYS A 457 9.67 10.63 -20.11
CA LYS A 457 10.29 11.91 -19.74
C LYS A 457 10.55 12.00 -18.23
N THR A 458 9.61 11.60 -17.40
CA THR A 458 9.76 11.56 -15.94
C THR A 458 10.73 10.44 -15.55
N ALA A 459 10.62 9.26 -16.16
CA ALA A 459 11.57 8.17 -15.97
C ALA A 459 13.02 8.59 -16.22
N LYS A 460 13.30 9.32 -17.31
CA LYS A 460 14.65 9.85 -17.61
C LYS A 460 15.17 10.84 -16.58
N LYS A 461 14.29 11.70 -16.02
CA LYS A 461 14.69 12.62 -14.94
C LYS A 461 15.05 11.91 -13.63
N GLN A 462 14.50 10.74 -13.42
CA GLN A 462 14.66 9.91 -12.23
C GLN A 462 15.65 8.76 -12.44
N THR A 463 16.36 8.74 -13.59
CA THR A 463 17.39 7.75 -13.91
C THR A 463 18.75 8.41 -14.00
N PHE A 464 19.72 7.77 -13.39
CA PHE A 464 21.12 8.20 -13.39
C PHE A 464 22.03 7.07 -13.89
N LYS A 465 23.03 7.44 -14.65
CA LYS A 465 24.13 6.56 -15.04
C LYS A 465 25.18 6.58 -13.96
N THR A 466 25.66 5.43 -13.52
CA THR A 466 26.70 5.30 -12.50
C THR A 466 28.08 5.22 -13.13
N LEU A 467 29.00 6.06 -12.67
CA LEU A 467 30.38 6.16 -13.12
C LEU A 467 31.34 5.93 -11.94
N GLU A 468 32.59 5.54 -12.23
CA GLU A 468 33.65 5.59 -11.23
C GLU A 468 33.80 7.02 -10.70
N GLY A 469 34.10 7.15 -9.41
CA GLY A 469 34.38 8.47 -8.81
C GLY A 469 35.45 9.22 -9.56
N PHE A 470 35.23 10.52 -9.79
CA PHE A 470 36.24 11.35 -10.43
C PHE A 470 37.45 11.59 -9.49
N ASP A 471 38.60 11.96 -10.07
CA ASP A 471 39.87 12.20 -9.37
C ASP A 471 40.43 10.97 -8.64
N ASP A 472 40.31 9.79 -9.28
CA ASP A 472 40.81 8.50 -8.76
C ASP A 472 40.22 8.08 -7.40
N LYS A 473 39.02 8.58 -7.06
CA LYS A 473 38.29 8.21 -5.84
C LYS A 473 37.57 6.89 -6.00
N ASP A 474 37.69 6.05 -4.99
CA ASP A 474 36.94 4.80 -4.92
C ASP A 474 35.51 5.07 -4.43
N GLY A 475 34.62 5.47 -5.33
CA GLY A 475 33.23 5.78 -5.07
C GLY A 475 32.43 5.77 -6.36
N VAL A 476 31.26 6.40 -6.35
CA VAL A 476 30.36 6.50 -7.47
C VAL A 476 30.01 7.95 -7.76
N THR A 477 30.05 8.33 -9.02
CA THR A 477 29.48 9.58 -9.52
C THR A 477 28.22 9.26 -10.33
N PHE A 478 27.17 10.07 -10.20
CA PHE A 478 25.91 9.90 -10.90
C PHE A 478 25.76 10.95 -12.00
N GLU A 479 25.61 10.49 -13.25
CA GLU A 479 25.30 11.33 -14.41
C GLU A 479 23.80 11.27 -14.72
N SER A 480 23.15 12.41 -14.94
CA SER A 480 21.72 12.48 -15.27
C SER A 480 21.43 11.94 -16.67
N VAL A 481 20.50 10.98 -16.80
CA VAL A 481 20.05 10.48 -18.11
C VAL A 481 19.22 11.53 -18.88
N SER A 482 18.51 12.40 -18.17
CA SER A 482 17.73 13.47 -18.81
C SER A 482 18.57 14.65 -19.30
N GLN A 483 19.81 14.78 -18.81
CA GLN A 483 20.75 15.87 -19.11
C GLN A 483 22.16 15.32 -19.16
N GLU A 484 22.52 14.75 -20.33
CA GLU A 484 23.84 14.17 -20.58
C GLU A 484 24.97 15.16 -20.28
N GLY A 485 26.03 14.70 -19.61
CA GLY A 485 27.13 15.54 -19.16
C GLY A 485 26.85 16.36 -17.91
N MET A 486 25.68 16.18 -17.27
CA MET A 486 25.35 16.79 -15.99
C MET A 486 25.43 15.76 -14.86
N TYR A 487 26.17 16.07 -13.82
CA TYR A 487 26.50 15.19 -12.71
C TYR A 487 25.89 15.68 -11.40
N LEU A 488 25.53 14.76 -10.50
CA LEU A 488 25.13 15.13 -9.14
C LEU A 488 26.32 15.78 -8.41
N CYS A 489 26.07 16.91 -7.77
CA CYS A 489 27.03 17.65 -6.94
C CYS A 489 26.35 18.15 -5.67
N ILE A 490 27.17 18.61 -4.72
CA ILE A 490 26.69 19.27 -3.51
C ILE A 490 27.04 20.76 -3.59
N LYS A 491 26.03 21.59 -3.48
CA LYS A 491 26.15 23.07 -3.41
C LYS A 491 25.49 23.57 -2.14
N ASP A 492 26.23 24.22 -1.26
CA ASP A 492 25.73 24.74 0.01
C ASP A 492 24.96 23.66 0.83
N ASP A 493 25.53 22.47 0.93
CA ASP A 493 24.96 21.26 1.52
C ASP A 493 23.68 20.73 0.84
N ILE A 494 23.28 21.25 -0.32
CA ILE A 494 22.10 20.80 -1.09
C ILE A 494 22.53 20.06 -2.36
N LEU A 495 21.78 19.00 -2.72
CA LEU A 495 21.98 18.22 -3.95
C LEU A 495 21.56 19.04 -5.18
N ALA A 496 22.44 19.11 -6.17
CA ALA A 496 22.25 19.86 -7.40
C ALA A 496 22.92 19.16 -8.59
N LEU A 497 22.80 19.72 -9.80
CA LEU A 497 23.55 19.30 -10.99
C LEU A 497 24.69 20.27 -11.31
N THR A 498 25.76 19.72 -11.90
CA THR A 498 26.90 20.47 -12.45
C THR A 498 27.38 19.85 -13.76
N ASP A 499 27.88 20.65 -14.70
CA ASP A 499 28.61 20.21 -15.90
C ASP A 499 30.11 20.06 -15.68
N SER A 500 30.61 20.53 -14.53
CA SER A 500 32.00 20.46 -14.14
C SER A 500 32.35 19.13 -13.46
N LYS A 501 33.23 18.34 -14.05
CA LYS A 501 33.68 17.08 -13.44
C LYS A 501 34.45 17.30 -12.14
N SER A 502 35.14 18.41 -11.97
CA SER A 502 35.82 18.73 -10.72
C SER A 502 34.88 19.07 -9.58
N ASP A 503 33.65 19.52 -9.89
CA ASP A 503 32.63 19.88 -8.90
C ASP A 503 31.63 18.74 -8.67
N ALA A 504 31.68 17.68 -9.51
CA ALA A 504 30.83 16.49 -9.34
C ALA A 504 31.18 15.77 -8.03
N ALA A 505 30.14 15.33 -7.33
CA ALA A 505 30.32 14.61 -6.07
C ALA A 505 30.67 13.14 -6.32
N THR A 506 31.59 12.62 -5.52
CA THR A 506 31.85 11.19 -5.37
C THR A 506 31.15 10.69 -4.14
N PHE A 507 30.21 9.77 -4.32
CA PHE A 507 29.39 9.18 -3.27
C PHE A 507 29.90 7.78 -2.90
N TYR A 508 29.68 7.39 -1.66
CA TYR A 508 29.97 6.07 -1.11
C TYR A 508 28.65 5.42 -0.66
N ILE A 509 28.35 4.27 -1.24
CA ILE A 509 27.12 3.51 -0.95
C ILE A 509 27.47 2.44 0.08
N LYS A 510 26.68 2.36 1.16
CA LYS A 510 26.88 1.43 2.29
C LYS A 510 25.59 0.68 2.58
#